data_2e2cccc948ee98e5e23252ddc8f0173a
#
_entry.id   2e2cccc948ee98e5e23252ddc8f0173a
#
_cell.length_a   1.000
_cell.length_b   1.000
_cell.length_c   1.000
_cell.angle_alpha   90.00
_cell.angle_beta   90.00
_cell.angle_gamma   90.00
#
_symmetry.space_group_name_H-M   'P 1'
#
loop_
_entity.id
_entity.type
_entity.pdbx_description
1 polymer ?
#
loop_
_entity_poly.entity_id
_entity_poly.type
_entity_poly.pdbx_seq_one_letter_code
_entity_poly.pdbx_strand_id
1 'polypeptide(L)'
;MDLYDGEIRKLISMLESHGVKRLPLQKEWEMTEKENLILKSEMAYELGGGSNQAVSAIAFTQDEKLVPEDAVYLVGDDLCNIRNDISYARITLIRLDREYIKNHDDNALYASMRATDYVRYHAFPKGYMMRISAVREREPVRVSKEAVSHGINFAAVGQGLINAYRKRPEVEAVSIYFVTEQDIDYTFLKSEAHRCEQITDSLNNIFNGLTMDCSTCSSRELCDEIDGLRQLHICLLYTSDA
;
A
#
# COMPACT_ATOMS: atom_id res chain seq x y z
N MET A 1 -14.22 10.86 -3.00
CA MET A 1 -13.94 9.61 -2.27
C MET A 1 -12.80 9.87 -1.32
N ASP A 2 -13.09 9.99 -0.04
CA ASP A 2 -12.17 10.46 1.02
C ASP A 2 -12.07 9.46 2.19
N LEU A 3 -12.51 8.22 1.93
CA LEU A 3 -12.61 7.16 2.94
C LEU A 3 -11.30 6.85 3.66
N TYR A 4 -10.16 7.03 2.97
CA TYR A 4 -8.83 6.76 3.52
C TYR A 4 -8.09 8.05 3.96
N ASP A 5 -8.66 9.23 3.67
CA ASP A 5 -7.93 10.49 3.84
C ASP A 5 -7.51 10.75 5.28
N GLY A 6 -8.29 10.30 6.25
CA GLY A 6 -7.97 10.38 7.68
C GLY A 6 -6.71 9.59 8.02
N GLU A 7 -6.68 8.34 7.62
CA GLU A 7 -5.56 7.41 7.83
C GLU A 7 -4.31 7.87 7.06
N ILE A 8 -4.48 8.35 5.82
CA ILE A 8 -3.39 8.91 5.02
C ILE A 8 -2.74 10.10 5.73
N ARG A 9 -3.53 11.05 6.25
CA ARG A 9 -2.99 12.21 6.99
C ARG A 9 -2.21 11.80 8.24
N LYS A 10 -2.70 10.83 9.00
CA LYS A 10 -2.02 10.29 10.18
C LYS A 10 -0.69 9.63 9.81
N LEU A 11 -0.69 8.79 8.77
CA LEU A 11 0.50 8.12 8.26
C LEU A 11 1.55 9.15 7.79
N ILE A 12 1.17 10.11 6.94
CA ILE A 12 2.07 11.16 6.46
C ILE A 12 2.64 11.97 7.62
N SER A 13 1.80 12.44 8.55
CA SER A 13 2.25 13.24 9.70
C SER A 13 3.26 12.50 10.57
N MET A 14 3.02 11.22 10.81
CA MET A 14 3.93 10.37 11.58
C MET A 14 5.27 10.18 10.85
N LEU A 15 5.25 9.88 9.56
CA LEU A 15 6.45 9.70 8.75
C LEU A 15 7.27 10.99 8.67
N GLU A 16 6.62 12.15 8.47
CA GLU A 16 7.27 13.46 8.41
C GLU A 16 8.00 13.81 9.71
N SER A 17 7.47 13.40 10.86
CA SER A 17 8.12 13.62 12.15
C SER A 17 9.42 12.83 12.32
N HIS A 18 9.69 11.82 11.47
CA HIS A 18 10.90 10.98 11.49
C HIS A 18 11.88 11.29 10.35
N GLY A 19 11.79 12.47 9.74
CA GLY A 19 12.80 12.94 8.78
C GLY A 19 12.68 12.29 7.40
N VAL A 20 11.47 12.26 6.87
CA VAL A 20 11.19 11.81 5.50
C VAL A 20 12.11 12.51 4.47
N LYS A 21 12.72 11.71 3.62
CA LYS A 21 13.53 12.17 2.48
C LYS A 21 12.83 11.81 1.18
N ARG A 22 12.57 12.81 0.32
CA ARG A 22 12.13 12.53 -1.04
C ARG A 22 13.34 12.07 -1.86
N LEU A 23 13.21 10.88 -2.47
CA LEU A 23 14.23 10.35 -3.35
C LEU A 23 14.03 10.88 -4.78
N PRO A 24 15.11 11.11 -5.53
CA PRO A 24 14.99 11.51 -6.94
C PRO A 24 14.35 10.37 -7.74
N LEU A 25 13.38 10.69 -8.59
CA LEU A 25 12.89 9.74 -9.57
C LEU A 25 14.03 9.42 -10.55
N GLN A 26 14.21 8.14 -10.84
CA GLN A 26 15.30 7.66 -11.68
C GLN A 26 14.82 6.50 -12.55
N LYS A 27 15.72 5.95 -13.36
CA LYS A 27 15.42 4.75 -14.13
C LYS A 27 14.99 3.63 -13.14
N GLU A 28 13.91 2.93 -13.47
CA GLU A 28 13.46 1.78 -12.71
C GLU A 28 14.53 0.70 -12.62
N TRP A 29 14.55 -0.03 -11.50
CA TRP A 29 15.34 -1.24 -11.37
C TRP A 29 14.85 -2.30 -12.36
N GLU A 30 15.74 -3.23 -12.74
CA GLU A 30 15.39 -4.34 -13.62
C GLU A 30 14.18 -5.10 -13.05
N MET A 31 13.09 -5.13 -13.83
CA MET A 31 11.88 -5.87 -13.49
C MET A 31 11.88 -7.20 -14.19
N THR A 32 11.41 -8.27 -13.51
CA THR A 32 11.27 -9.60 -14.08
C THR A 32 9.82 -9.91 -14.39
N GLU A 33 9.57 -10.80 -15.35
CA GLU A 33 8.20 -11.23 -15.72
C GLU A 33 7.57 -12.16 -14.67
N LYS A 34 8.39 -12.78 -13.84
CA LYS A 34 7.97 -13.75 -12.83
C LYS A 34 8.62 -13.43 -11.51
N GLU A 35 7.99 -13.93 -10.45
CA GLU A 35 8.52 -13.82 -9.10
C GLU A 35 9.97 -14.33 -9.01
N ASN A 36 10.83 -13.53 -8.42
CA ASN A 36 12.20 -13.92 -8.15
C ASN A 36 12.29 -14.64 -6.81
N LEU A 37 12.46 -15.92 -6.80
CA LEU A 37 12.55 -16.68 -5.57
C LEU A 37 13.95 -16.59 -4.96
N ILE A 38 14.06 -15.94 -3.82
CA ILE A 38 15.26 -15.92 -2.98
C ILE A 38 15.04 -16.89 -1.82
N LEU A 39 15.34 -18.16 -2.03
CA LEU A 39 14.99 -19.23 -1.09
C LEU A 39 15.96 -19.31 0.11
N LYS A 40 17.24 -19.01 -0.12
CA LYS A 40 18.27 -19.11 0.91
C LYS A 40 18.42 -17.79 1.67
N SER A 41 18.17 -17.82 2.96
CA SER A 41 18.25 -16.62 3.82
C SER A 41 19.67 -16.05 3.89
N GLU A 42 20.70 -16.88 3.85
CA GLU A 42 22.10 -16.44 3.85
C GLU A 42 22.48 -15.59 2.63
N MET A 43 21.72 -15.68 1.54
CA MET A 43 21.95 -14.92 0.30
C MET A 43 21.20 -13.58 0.27
N ALA A 44 20.45 -13.24 1.31
CA ALA A 44 19.61 -12.07 1.37
C ALA A 44 19.73 -11.33 2.71
N TYR A 45 19.20 -10.11 2.72
CA TYR A 45 18.79 -9.40 3.93
C TYR A 45 17.27 -9.51 4.05
N GLU A 46 16.77 -9.77 5.25
CA GLU A 46 15.34 -9.84 5.54
C GLU A 46 14.86 -8.49 6.06
N LEU A 47 13.93 -7.89 5.35
CA LEU A 47 13.22 -6.68 5.78
C LEU A 47 11.85 -7.11 6.33
N GLY A 48 11.69 -6.99 7.65
CA GLY A 48 10.47 -7.44 8.34
C GLY A 48 10.35 -8.95 8.50
N GLY A 49 11.47 -9.69 8.38
CA GLY A 49 11.52 -11.13 8.62
C GLY A 49 11.73 -11.51 10.09
N GLY A 50 11.42 -12.75 10.46
CA GLY A 50 11.61 -13.26 11.82
C GLY A 50 10.81 -12.47 12.86
N SER A 51 11.49 -11.97 13.87
CA SER A 51 10.93 -11.13 14.94
C SER A 51 10.78 -9.64 14.56
N ASN A 52 11.35 -9.23 13.42
CA ASN A 52 11.26 -7.85 12.96
C ASN A 52 9.85 -7.53 12.45
N GLN A 53 9.44 -6.28 12.62
CA GLN A 53 8.15 -5.80 12.14
C GLN A 53 8.15 -5.66 10.62
N ALA A 54 7.03 -6.06 10.00
CA ALA A 54 6.77 -5.81 8.59
C ALA A 54 5.39 -5.18 8.46
N VAL A 55 5.31 -4.00 7.85
CA VAL A 55 4.04 -3.31 7.64
C VAL A 55 3.90 -2.97 6.16
N SER A 56 2.73 -3.25 5.59
CA SER A 56 2.36 -2.81 4.25
C SER A 56 0.97 -2.16 4.31
N ALA A 57 0.87 -0.95 3.78
CA ALA A 57 -0.42 -0.28 3.61
C ALA A 57 -0.57 0.18 2.16
N ILE A 58 -1.80 0.09 1.67
CA ILE A 58 -2.24 0.75 0.45
C ILE A 58 -3.48 1.57 0.77
N ALA A 59 -3.52 2.80 0.31
CA ALA A 59 -4.67 3.68 0.51
C ALA A 59 -4.92 4.53 -0.73
N PHE A 60 -6.20 4.88 -0.95
CA PHE A 60 -6.65 5.58 -2.14
C PHE A 60 -7.24 6.95 -1.77
N THR A 61 -6.95 7.96 -2.57
CA THR A 61 -7.47 9.31 -2.37
C THR A 61 -7.80 9.99 -3.71
N GLN A 62 -8.55 11.08 -3.65
CA GLN A 62 -8.73 12.03 -4.76
C GLN A 62 -8.11 13.40 -4.41
N ASP A 63 -7.54 13.54 -3.22
CA ASP A 63 -6.96 14.79 -2.74
C ASP A 63 -5.53 14.96 -3.27
N GLU A 64 -5.35 15.91 -4.20
CA GLU A 64 -4.04 16.29 -4.73
C GLU A 64 -3.06 16.78 -3.65
N LYS A 65 -3.55 17.23 -2.49
CA LYS A 65 -2.67 17.66 -1.40
C LYS A 65 -2.04 16.48 -0.68
N LEU A 66 -2.69 15.31 -0.69
CA LEU A 66 -2.18 14.09 -0.05
C LEU A 66 -1.23 13.34 -0.97
N VAL A 67 -1.51 13.31 -2.27
CA VAL A 67 -0.67 12.67 -3.30
C VAL A 67 -0.56 13.61 -4.50
N PRO A 68 0.32 14.62 -4.45
CA PRO A 68 0.41 15.66 -5.49
C PRO A 68 0.94 15.12 -6.82
N GLU A 69 1.87 14.19 -6.78
CA GLU A 69 2.57 13.65 -7.95
C GLU A 69 3.18 12.28 -7.64
N ASP A 70 3.73 11.62 -8.66
CA ASP A 70 4.53 10.41 -8.47
C ASP A 70 5.76 10.73 -7.64
N ALA A 71 5.97 10.00 -6.54
CA ALA A 71 7.08 10.23 -5.64
C ALA A 71 7.51 8.96 -4.90
N VAL A 72 8.80 8.87 -4.60
CA VAL A 72 9.37 7.87 -3.70
C VAL A 72 9.95 8.60 -2.50
N TYR A 73 9.60 8.13 -1.32
CA TYR A 73 10.07 8.67 -0.05
C TYR A 73 10.77 7.59 0.77
N LEU A 74 11.73 8.00 1.59
CA LEU A 74 12.50 7.15 2.47
C LEU A 74 12.54 7.74 3.87
N VAL A 75 12.31 6.89 4.87
CA VAL A 75 12.52 7.15 6.30
C VAL A 75 13.52 6.12 6.81
N GLY A 76 14.73 6.56 7.13
CA GLY A 76 15.84 5.70 7.53
C GLY A 76 16.87 5.47 6.42
N ASP A 77 17.41 4.26 6.36
CA ASP A 77 18.50 3.87 5.47
C ASP A 77 18.04 3.26 4.15
N ASP A 78 18.76 3.55 3.06
CA ASP A 78 18.53 2.91 1.76
C ASP A 78 19.12 1.49 1.72
N LEU A 79 18.65 0.69 0.76
CA LEU A 79 19.03 -0.72 0.57
C LEU A 79 20.56 -0.93 0.52
N CYS A 80 21.30 0.00 -0.06
CA CYS A 80 22.75 -0.06 -0.13
C CYS A 80 23.46 0.03 1.24
N ASN A 81 22.78 0.54 2.27
CA ASN A 81 23.30 0.68 3.63
C ASN A 81 22.87 -0.46 4.57
N ILE A 82 21.92 -1.29 4.17
CA ILE A 82 21.43 -2.40 4.99
C ILE A 82 22.47 -3.51 5.05
N ARG A 83 22.80 -3.95 6.26
CA ARG A 83 23.79 -5.01 6.53
C ARG A 83 23.25 -6.15 7.39
N ASN A 84 22.07 -5.98 7.98
CA ASN A 84 21.41 -6.92 8.88
C ASN A 84 19.93 -7.02 8.53
N ASP A 85 19.26 -8.00 9.13
CA ASP A 85 17.79 -8.07 9.09
C ASP A 85 17.21 -6.97 9.96
N ILE A 86 16.22 -6.26 9.44
CA ILE A 86 15.64 -5.06 10.07
C ILE A 86 14.11 -5.07 9.99
N SER A 87 13.47 -4.25 10.82
CA SER A 87 12.06 -3.89 10.65
C SER A 87 11.86 -3.04 9.41
N TYR A 88 10.69 -3.13 8.80
CA TYR A 88 10.41 -2.52 7.52
C TYR A 88 8.93 -2.17 7.36
N ALA A 89 8.66 -1.04 6.70
CA ALA A 89 7.32 -0.76 6.21
C ALA A 89 7.35 -0.21 4.78
N ARG A 90 6.27 -0.49 4.03
CA ARG A 90 5.96 0.13 2.75
C ARG A 90 4.55 0.68 2.77
N ILE A 91 4.42 2.00 2.62
CA ILE A 91 3.15 2.68 2.52
C ILE A 91 2.97 3.18 1.08
N THR A 92 1.94 2.73 0.42
CA THR A 92 1.63 3.09 -0.97
C THR A 92 0.35 3.91 -0.98
N LEU A 93 0.44 5.17 -1.39
CA LEU A 93 -0.68 6.08 -1.50
C LEU A 93 -0.98 6.32 -2.97
N ILE A 94 -2.22 6.11 -3.38
CA ILE A 94 -2.64 6.17 -4.79
C ILE A 94 -3.71 7.24 -4.95
N ARG A 95 -3.43 8.23 -5.81
CA ARG A 95 -4.44 9.18 -6.25
C ARG A 95 -5.15 8.62 -7.46
N LEU A 96 -6.48 8.56 -7.34
CA LEU A 96 -7.36 8.10 -8.41
C LEU A 96 -7.77 9.26 -9.31
N ASP A 97 -7.83 8.99 -10.62
CA ASP A 97 -8.27 9.93 -11.63
C ASP A 97 -9.75 10.30 -11.44
N ARG A 98 -10.04 11.60 -11.31
CA ARG A 98 -11.39 12.11 -11.06
C ARG A 98 -12.35 11.90 -12.25
N GLU A 99 -11.83 12.01 -13.47
CA GLU A 99 -12.65 11.81 -14.67
C GLU A 99 -12.98 10.33 -14.84
N TYR A 100 -12.04 9.44 -14.52
CA TYR A 100 -12.29 8.01 -14.49
C TYR A 100 -13.43 7.69 -13.52
N ILE A 101 -13.38 8.21 -12.31
CA ILE A 101 -14.39 7.97 -11.27
C ILE A 101 -15.76 8.49 -11.69
N LYS A 102 -15.85 9.71 -12.26
CA LYS A 102 -17.13 10.28 -12.71
C LYS A 102 -17.80 9.47 -13.82
N ASN A 103 -17.03 8.75 -14.63
CA ASN A 103 -17.52 8.00 -15.78
C ASN A 103 -17.83 6.53 -15.46
N HIS A 104 -17.62 6.11 -14.22
CA HIS A 104 -17.85 4.73 -13.78
C HIS A 104 -18.78 4.72 -12.56
N ASP A 105 -19.61 3.69 -12.47
CA ASP A 105 -20.41 3.45 -11.27
C ASP A 105 -19.55 2.95 -10.09
N ASP A 106 -20.11 2.93 -8.90
CA ASP A 106 -19.41 2.56 -7.68
C ASP A 106 -18.86 1.13 -7.73
N ASN A 107 -19.57 0.20 -8.38
CA ASN A 107 -19.12 -1.19 -8.54
C ASN A 107 -17.87 -1.27 -9.44
N ALA A 108 -17.88 -0.54 -10.56
CA ALA A 108 -16.75 -0.49 -11.48
C ALA A 108 -15.53 0.18 -10.83
N LEU A 109 -15.76 1.27 -10.09
CA LEU A 109 -14.72 1.95 -9.33
C LEU A 109 -14.08 1.01 -8.29
N TYR A 110 -14.91 0.32 -7.52
CA TYR A 110 -14.40 -0.62 -6.53
C TYR A 110 -13.63 -1.78 -7.18
N ALA A 111 -14.13 -2.35 -8.28
CA ALA A 111 -13.40 -3.38 -9.02
C ALA A 111 -12.04 -2.88 -9.53
N SER A 112 -11.96 -1.62 -9.97
CA SER A 112 -10.71 -0.98 -10.37
C SER A 112 -9.76 -0.81 -9.19
N MET A 113 -10.24 -0.37 -8.02
CA MET A 113 -9.40 -0.26 -6.81
C MET A 113 -8.82 -1.62 -6.40
N ARG A 114 -9.63 -2.69 -6.42
CA ARG A 114 -9.14 -4.04 -6.14
C ARG A 114 -8.08 -4.49 -7.14
N ALA A 115 -8.29 -4.24 -8.41
CA ALA A 115 -7.34 -4.56 -9.46
C ALA A 115 -6.03 -3.76 -9.30
N THR A 116 -6.13 -2.51 -8.82
CA THR A 116 -4.98 -1.67 -8.51
C THR A 116 -4.23 -2.17 -7.27
N ASP A 117 -4.93 -2.54 -6.19
CA ASP A 117 -4.29 -3.18 -5.03
C ASP A 117 -3.52 -4.44 -5.43
N TYR A 118 -4.06 -5.21 -6.38
CA TYR A 118 -3.47 -6.44 -6.85
C TYR A 118 -2.15 -6.27 -7.61
N VAL A 119 -1.84 -5.06 -8.09
CA VAL A 119 -0.57 -4.74 -8.78
C VAL A 119 0.64 -5.06 -7.92
N ARG A 120 0.58 -4.84 -6.59
CA ARG A 120 1.67 -5.15 -5.65
C ARG A 120 2.13 -6.60 -5.70
N TYR A 121 1.25 -7.53 -6.09
CA TYR A 121 1.58 -8.96 -6.18
C TYR A 121 2.11 -9.39 -7.56
N HIS A 122 2.18 -8.46 -8.52
CA HIS A 122 2.60 -8.71 -9.90
C HIS A 122 3.72 -7.78 -10.38
N ALA A 123 4.38 -7.09 -9.45
CA ALA A 123 5.53 -6.27 -9.73
C ALA A 123 6.77 -6.91 -9.09
N PHE A 124 7.71 -7.36 -9.91
CA PHE A 124 8.84 -8.19 -9.46
C PHE A 124 10.19 -7.52 -9.76
N PRO A 125 10.66 -6.57 -8.91
CA PRO A 125 12.01 -6.04 -9.05
C PRO A 125 13.05 -7.15 -8.81
N LYS A 126 14.00 -7.32 -9.71
CA LYS A 126 15.01 -8.38 -9.66
C LYS A 126 15.83 -8.31 -8.36
N GLY A 127 15.89 -9.40 -7.64
CA GLY A 127 16.58 -9.47 -6.36
C GLY A 127 15.87 -8.77 -5.20
N TYR A 128 14.61 -8.36 -5.38
CA TYR A 128 13.74 -7.79 -4.34
C TYR A 128 12.45 -8.61 -4.29
N MET A 129 12.39 -9.58 -3.38
CA MET A 129 11.30 -10.53 -3.27
C MET A 129 10.32 -10.09 -2.18
N MET A 130 9.17 -9.59 -2.57
CA MET A 130 8.03 -9.34 -1.67
C MET A 130 7.39 -10.68 -1.29
N ARG A 131 7.13 -10.89 -0.01
CA ARG A 131 6.61 -12.16 0.50
C ARG A 131 5.16 -11.97 0.95
N ILE A 132 4.26 -12.69 0.30
CA ILE A 132 2.85 -12.70 0.67
C ILE A 132 2.71 -13.32 2.07
N SER A 133 1.95 -12.65 2.94
CA SER A 133 1.57 -13.12 4.27
C SER A 133 0.06 -13.39 4.31
N ALA A 134 -0.37 -14.26 5.22
CA ALA A 134 -1.79 -14.45 5.52
C ALA A 134 -2.45 -13.19 6.11
N VAL A 135 -1.65 -12.31 6.68
CA VAL A 135 -2.05 -11.00 7.21
C VAL A 135 -1.67 -9.97 6.13
N ARG A 136 -2.65 -9.28 5.54
CA ARG A 136 -2.45 -8.41 4.38
C ARG A 136 -1.57 -7.20 4.68
N GLU A 137 -1.72 -6.62 5.89
CA GLU A 137 -0.88 -5.52 6.36
C GLU A 137 0.56 -5.93 6.70
N ARG A 138 0.93 -7.21 6.47
CA ARG A 138 2.27 -7.71 6.70
C ARG A 138 2.90 -8.23 5.40
N GLU A 139 3.90 -7.53 4.91
CA GLU A 139 4.62 -7.87 3.67
C GLU A 139 6.13 -7.79 3.89
N PRO A 140 6.75 -8.84 4.44
CA PRO A 140 8.20 -8.90 4.56
C PRO A 140 8.85 -9.04 3.20
N VAL A 141 10.07 -8.52 3.08
CA VAL A 141 10.83 -8.50 1.82
C VAL A 141 12.17 -9.18 2.03
N ARG A 142 12.61 -9.96 1.05
CA ARG A 142 14.01 -10.40 0.92
C ARG A 142 14.72 -9.61 -0.15
N VAL A 143 15.87 -9.03 0.20
CA VAL A 143 16.72 -8.34 -0.77
C VAL A 143 18.00 -9.13 -0.96
N SER A 144 18.26 -9.58 -2.19
CA SER A 144 19.46 -10.32 -2.54
C SER A 144 20.72 -9.50 -2.25
N LYS A 145 21.71 -10.10 -1.57
CA LYS A 145 23.03 -9.48 -1.35
C LYS A 145 23.73 -9.16 -2.67
N GLU A 146 23.48 -9.96 -3.70
CA GLU A 146 23.95 -9.69 -5.06
C GLU A 146 23.33 -8.42 -5.61
N ALA A 147 22.01 -8.25 -5.53
CA ALA A 147 21.35 -7.02 -5.99
C ALA A 147 21.85 -5.78 -5.22
N VAL A 148 22.07 -5.90 -3.91
CA VAL A 148 22.67 -4.84 -3.10
C VAL A 148 24.07 -4.48 -3.60
N SER A 149 24.90 -5.47 -3.95
CA SER A 149 26.25 -5.24 -4.49
C SER A 149 26.22 -4.59 -5.90
N HIS A 150 25.14 -4.77 -6.65
CA HIS A 150 24.91 -4.14 -7.95
C HIS A 150 24.18 -2.78 -7.85
N GLY A 151 23.93 -2.28 -6.65
CA GLY A 151 23.43 -0.93 -6.42
C GLY A 151 21.91 -0.77 -6.44
N ILE A 152 21.16 -1.85 -6.16
CA ILE A 152 19.71 -1.72 -5.93
C ILE A 152 19.45 -0.70 -4.81
N ASN A 153 18.47 0.17 -5.02
CA ASN A 153 18.07 1.20 -4.07
C ASN A 153 16.56 1.43 -4.13
N PHE A 154 16.01 2.05 -3.09
CA PHE A 154 14.56 2.27 -3.02
C PHE A 154 14.02 3.23 -4.07
N ALA A 155 14.83 4.18 -4.56
CA ALA A 155 14.39 5.07 -5.64
C ALA A 155 14.09 4.27 -6.92
N ALA A 156 14.99 3.36 -7.31
CA ALA A 156 14.83 2.54 -8.51
C ALA A 156 13.71 1.47 -8.35
N VAL A 157 13.63 0.84 -7.19
CA VAL A 157 12.54 -0.11 -6.86
C VAL A 157 11.20 0.61 -6.86
N GLY A 158 11.12 1.75 -6.18
CA GLY A 158 9.91 2.56 -6.11
C GLY A 158 9.45 3.05 -7.49
N GLN A 159 10.38 3.46 -8.36
CA GLN A 159 10.05 3.82 -9.74
C GLN A 159 9.43 2.66 -10.51
N GLY A 160 9.96 1.45 -10.37
CA GLY A 160 9.39 0.27 -11.00
C GLY A 160 7.97 -0.05 -10.51
N LEU A 161 7.73 0.10 -9.20
CA LEU A 161 6.39 -0.06 -8.62
C LEU A 161 5.43 1.04 -9.10
N ILE A 162 5.85 2.31 -9.11
CA ILE A 162 5.05 3.43 -9.65
C ILE A 162 4.66 3.13 -11.09
N ASN A 163 5.61 2.74 -11.94
CA ASN A 163 5.35 2.41 -13.34
C ASN A 163 4.35 1.26 -13.48
N ALA A 164 4.40 0.27 -12.59
CA ALA A 164 3.43 -0.84 -12.57
C ALA A 164 2.00 -0.35 -12.23
N TYR A 165 1.85 0.51 -11.21
CA TYR A 165 0.57 1.11 -10.86
C TYR A 165 0.03 2.05 -11.95
N ARG A 166 0.90 2.86 -12.57
CA ARG A 166 0.55 3.81 -13.63
C ARG A 166 0.05 3.15 -14.93
N LYS A 167 0.20 1.84 -15.08
CA LYS A 167 -0.46 1.09 -16.18
C LYS A 167 -1.97 0.98 -16.00
N ARG A 168 -2.50 1.27 -14.82
CA ARG A 168 -3.92 1.27 -14.53
C ARG A 168 -4.53 2.61 -14.92
N PRO A 169 -5.63 2.63 -15.71
CA PRO A 169 -6.22 3.87 -16.20
C PRO A 169 -6.82 4.75 -15.10
N GLU A 170 -7.23 4.14 -13.99
CA GLU A 170 -7.77 4.84 -12.82
C GLU A 170 -6.70 5.53 -11.97
N VAL A 171 -5.40 5.25 -12.19
CA VAL A 171 -4.30 5.79 -11.37
C VAL A 171 -3.74 7.07 -11.96
N GLU A 172 -3.86 8.18 -11.22
CA GLU A 172 -3.34 9.50 -11.63
C GLU A 172 -1.96 9.81 -11.04
N ALA A 173 -1.70 9.42 -9.78
CA ALA A 173 -0.40 9.57 -9.14
C ALA A 173 -0.19 8.54 -8.05
N VAL A 174 1.08 8.23 -7.75
CA VAL A 174 1.46 7.26 -6.72
C VAL A 174 2.61 7.79 -5.87
N SER A 175 2.43 7.83 -4.55
CA SER A 175 3.49 8.11 -3.59
C SER A 175 3.82 6.86 -2.79
N ILE A 176 5.08 6.44 -2.78
CA ILE A 176 5.54 5.27 -2.05
C ILE A 176 6.53 5.69 -0.97
N TYR A 177 6.25 5.32 0.27
CA TYR A 177 7.13 5.52 1.41
C TYR A 177 7.75 4.17 1.79
N PHE A 178 9.08 4.11 1.77
CA PHE A 178 9.86 3.02 2.34
C PHE A 178 10.35 3.43 3.71
N VAL A 179 10.16 2.57 4.70
CA VAL A 179 10.53 2.85 6.10
C VAL A 179 11.46 1.76 6.58
N THR A 180 12.66 2.15 6.94
CA THR A 180 13.71 1.30 7.50
C THR A 180 14.25 1.85 8.83
N GLU A 181 13.70 2.99 9.28
CA GLU A 181 14.00 3.57 10.59
C GLU A 181 13.52 2.63 11.69
N GLN A 182 14.42 2.29 12.64
CA GLN A 182 14.12 1.30 13.66
C GLN A 182 13.42 1.90 14.88
N ASP A 183 13.62 3.20 15.15
CA ASP A 183 13.03 3.89 16.29
C ASP A 183 11.62 4.44 16.02
N ILE A 184 11.07 4.16 14.85
CA ILE A 184 9.70 4.55 14.49
C ILE A 184 8.68 3.62 15.15
N ASP A 185 7.49 4.14 15.49
CA ASP A 185 6.42 3.33 16.08
C ASP A 185 5.75 2.42 15.03
N TYR A 186 6.30 1.23 14.84
CA TYR A 186 5.72 0.20 13.98
C TYR A 186 4.35 -0.29 14.44
N THR A 187 4.01 -0.15 15.73
CA THR A 187 2.68 -0.52 16.25
C THR A 187 1.64 0.44 15.72
N PHE A 188 1.95 1.73 15.72
CA PHE A 188 1.09 2.75 15.11
C PHE A 188 0.95 2.52 13.59
N LEU A 189 2.06 2.33 12.87
CA LEU A 189 2.01 2.05 11.41
C LEU A 189 1.14 0.84 11.10
N LYS A 190 1.27 -0.23 11.90
CA LYS A 190 0.45 -1.44 11.75
C LYS A 190 -1.02 -1.18 12.03
N SER A 191 -1.34 -0.38 13.04
CA SER A 191 -2.72 0.00 13.37
C SER A 191 -3.37 0.74 12.20
N GLU A 192 -2.70 1.75 11.63
CA GLU A 192 -3.24 2.52 10.50
C GLU A 192 -3.30 1.68 9.22
N ALA A 193 -2.32 0.79 8.97
CA ALA A 193 -2.37 -0.17 7.87
C ALA A 193 -3.58 -1.12 8.00
N HIS A 194 -3.84 -1.61 9.20
CA HIS A 194 -5.01 -2.44 9.49
C HIS A 194 -6.32 -1.69 9.24
N ARG A 195 -6.42 -0.41 9.61
CA ARG A 195 -7.59 0.42 9.31
C ARG A 195 -7.80 0.58 7.81
N CYS A 196 -6.74 0.80 7.02
CA CYS A 196 -6.83 0.84 5.56
C CYS A 196 -7.38 -0.48 4.99
N GLU A 197 -6.91 -1.62 5.48
CA GLU A 197 -7.43 -2.94 5.07
C GLU A 197 -8.89 -3.14 5.48
N GLN A 198 -9.29 -2.70 6.67
CA GLN A 198 -10.68 -2.76 7.11
C GLN A 198 -11.62 -1.93 6.22
N ILE A 199 -11.19 -0.75 5.77
CA ILE A 199 -11.93 0.07 4.79
C ILE A 199 -12.11 -0.73 3.49
N THR A 200 -11.01 -1.30 2.97
CA THR A 200 -11.02 -2.13 1.75
C THR A 200 -11.95 -3.33 1.89
N ASP A 201 -11.90 -4.03 3.02
CA ASP A 201 -12.75 -5.20 3.28
C ASP A 201 -14.22 -4.79 3.46
N SER A 202 -14.50 -3.65 4.08
CA SER A 202 -15.87 -3.13 4.20
C SER A 202 -16.46 -2.80 2.84
N LEU A 203 -15.70 -2.14 1.95
CA LEU A 203 -16.09 -1.92 0.57
C LEU A 203 -16.33 -3.25 -0.17
N ASN A 204 -15.45 -4.23 0.02
CA ASN A 204 -15.59 -5.56 -0.58
C ASN A 204 -16.90 -6.25 -0.16
N ASN A 205 -17.25 -6.18 1.10
CA ASN A 205 -18.48 -6.75 1.63
C ASN A 205 -19.74 -6.05 1.10
N ILE A 206 -19.70 -4.72 1.02
CA ILE A 206 -20.79 -3.90 0.48
C ILE A 206 -21.08 -4.27 -1.00
N PHE A 207 -20.04 -4.28 -1.84
CA PHE A 207 -20.20 -4.50 -3.29
C PHE A 207 -20.40 -5.95 -3.69
N ASN A 208 -20.07 -6.92 -2.83
CA ASN A 208 -20.40 -8.32 -3.09
C ASN A 208 -21.84 -8.69 -2.67
N GLY A 209 -22.67 -7.71 -2.28
CA GLY A 209 -24.06 -7.92 -1.92
C GLY A 209 -24.25 -8.81 -0.67
N LEU A 210 -23.26 -8.88 0.20
CA LEU A 210 -23.40 -9.56 1.48
C LEU A 210 -24.39 -8.76 2.32
N THR A 211 -25.60 -9.31 2.50
CA THR A 211 -26.56 -8.79 3.48
C THR A 211 -25.98 -8.94 4.87
N MET A 212 -25.33 -7.88 5.34
CA MET A 212 -24.72 -7.88 6.66
C MET A 212 -25.72 -7.38 7.70
N ASP A 213 -25.95 -8.17 8.72
CA ASP A 213 -26.56 -7.67 9.94
C ASP A 213 -25.57 -6.72 10.63
N CYS A 214 -25.81 -5.41 10.50
CA CYS A 214 -24.98 -4.38 11.11
C CYS A 214 -24.84 -4.55 12.64
N SER A 215 -25.76 -5.25 13.31
CA SER A 215 -25.71 -5.48 14.74
C SER A 215 -24.60 -6.45 15.16
N THR A 216 -24.20 -7.35 14.24
CA THR A 216 -23.17 -8.38 14.45
C THR A 216 -21.89 -8.15 13.62
N CYS A 217 -21.86 -7.08 12.83
CA CYS A 217 -20.75 -6.80 11.91
C CYS A 217 -19.50 -6.33 12.68
N SER A 218 -18.36 -6.98 12.43
CA SER A 218 -17.07 -6.61 13.01
C SER A 218 -16.54 -5.24 12.54
N SER A 219 -17.02 -4.73 11.40
CA SER A 219 -16.65 -3.43 10.84
C SER A 219 -17.62 -2.31 11.22
N ARG A 220 -18.56 -2.54 12.15
CA ARG A 220 -19.58 -1.56 12.52
C ARG A 220 -18.97 -0.26 13.03
N GLU A 221 -18.02 -0.34 13.95
CA GLU A 221 -17.35 0.84 14.52
C GLU A 221 -16.67 1.66 13.44
N LEU A 222 -15.98 1.02 12.50
CA LEU A 222 -15.35 1.66 11.37
C LEU A 222 -16.37 2.38 10.46
N CYS A 223 -17.51 1.72 10.17
CA CYS A 223 -18.56 2.31 9.36
C CYS A 223 -19.25 3.51 10.05
N ASP A 224 -19.25 3.55 11.38
CA ASP A 224 -19.79 4.68 12.16
C ASP A 224 -18.76 5.83 12.27
N GLU A 225 -17.45 5.55 12.16
CA GLU A 225 -16.38 6.55 12.20
C GLU A 225 -16.06 7.19 10.84
N ILE A 226 -16.23 6.43 9.75
CA ILE A 226 -15.88 6.89 8.41
C ILE A 226 -17.15 7.38 7.69
N ASP A 227 -17.26 8.70 7.56
CA ASP A 227 -18.33 9.35 6.81
C ASP A 227 -18.40 8.77 5.38
N GLY A 228 -19.60 8.33 4.99
CA GLY A 228 -19.87 7.81 3.66
C GLY A 228 -19.85 6.28 3.54
N LEU A 229 -19.10 5.52 4.34
CA LEU A 229 -19.15 4.04 4.31
C LEU A 229 -20.55 3.52 4.63
N ARG A 230 -21.19 4.08 5.65
CA ARG A 230 -22.56 3.71 6.03
C ARG A 230 -23.59 4.15 5.00
N GLN A 231 -23.41 5.29 4.34
CA GLN A 231 -24.29 5.78 3.30
C GLN A 231 -24.23 4.91 2.04
N LEU A 232 -23.02 4.48 1.62
CA LEU A 232 -22.84 3.51 0.54
C LEU A 232 -23.60 2.20 0.82
N HIS A 233 -23.52 1.69 2.04
CA HIS A 233 -24.21 0.48 2.45
C HIS A 233 -25.72 0.64 2.39
N ILE A 234 -26.27 1.75 2.90
CA ILE A 234 -27.72 2.03 2.88
C ILE A 234 -28.23 2.21 1.44
N CYS A 235 -27.53 2.95 0.59
CA CYS A 235 -27.93 3.17 -0.80
C CYS A 235 -28.02 1.86 -1.60
N LEU A 236 -27.10 0.94 -1.40
CA LEU A 236 -27.09 -0.35 -2.10
C LEU A 236 -28.19 -1.31 -1.63
N LEU A 237 -28.57 -1.28 -0.36
CA LEU A 237 -29.71 -2.05 0.16
C LEU A 237 -31.04 -1.59 -0.45
N TYR A 238 -31.22 -0.27 -0.68
CA TYR A 238 -32.44 0.25 -1.28
C TYR A 238 -32.54 0.04 -2.80
N THR A 239 -31.43 -0.19 -3.49
CA THR A 239 -31.43 -0.44 -4.95
C THR A 239 -31.53 -1.93 -5.30
N SER A 240 -31.34 -2.85 -4.35
CA SER A 240 -31.48 -4.29 -4.58
C SER A 240 -32.93 -4.81 -4.45
N ASP A 241 -33.85 -3.99 -3.95
CA ASP A 241 -35.28 -4.33 -3.78
C ASP A 241 -36.19 -3.68 -4.84
N ALA A 242 -35.62 -3.16 -5.96
CA ALA A 242 -36.37 -2.51 -7.02
C ALA A 242 -36.43 -3.34 -8.31
#